data_231127c64d9eb51c69e42318b80b9ba1
#
_entry.id   231127c64d9eb51c69e42318b80b9ba1
#
_cell.length_a   1.000
_cell.length_b   1.000
_cell.length_c   1.000
_cell.angle_alpha   90.00
_cell.angle_beta   90.00
_cell.angle_gamma   90.00
#
_symmetry.space_group_name_H-M   'P 1'
#
loop_
_entity.id
_entity.type
_entity.pdbx_description
1 polymer ?
#
loop_
_entity_poly.entity_id
_entity_poly.type
_entity_poly.pdbx_seq_one_letter_code
_entity_poly.pdbx_strand_id
1 'polypeptide(L)'
;IYPDKKLHDDWYKIPDWRPDENGIVTNSAFFQGDLKGITEKLDYTQELGVNCIYLNPIFEAYSNHRYDTGDYEKIDPVLGTEEDFKELCSEAKKRGMYIINDGVFSHTGSDSKYFNRQGRYPQNGAYNSKNSPYYTWYKFMDWPNIYHSWWGFDTLPEVEELSYSFDRYINGENGIIRKWMKCGNSGWRLDVADELPDPFIQHIREAIKAENPDALLLG
;
A
#
# COMPACT_ATOMS: atom_id res chain seq x y z
N ILE A 1 -8.27 -1.33 13.55
CA ILE A 1 -9.14 -0.63 12.62
C ILE A 1 -9.88 -1.61 11.70
N TYR A 2 -9.30 -2.76 11.44
CA TYR A 2 -9.92 -3.88 10.72
C TYR A 2 -10.05 -5.10 11.65
N PRO A 3 -10.96 -5.07 12.65
CA PRO A 3 -11.07 -6.13 13.66
C PRO A 3 -11.56 -7.48 13.09
N ASP A 4 -12.08 -7.46 11.87
CA ASP A 4 -12.75 -8.61 11.26
C ASP A 4 -11.82 -9.48 10.40
N LYS A 5 -10.53 -9.14 10.31
CA LYS A 5 -9.54 -9.96 9.62
C LYS A 5 -9.32 -11.26 10.39
N LYS A 6 -9.84 -12.36 9.86
CA LYS A 6 -9.66 -13.70 10.41
C LYS A 6 -8.65 -14.46 9.59
N LEU A 7 -7.57 -14.87 10.23
CA LEU A 7 -6.62 -15.79 9.64
C LEU A 7 -7.24 -17.20 9.60
N HIS A 8 -7.07 -17.89 8.46
CA HIS A 8 -7.37 -19.30 8.36
C HIS A 8 -6.32 -20.13 9.09
N ASP A 9 -6.77 -21.06 9.92
CA ASP A 9 -5.89 -21.98 10.68
C ASP A 9 -5.28 -23.06 9.78
N ASP A 10 -5.97 -23.39 8.69
CA ASP A 10 -5.54 -24.42 7.73
C ASP A 10 -4.98 -23.73 6.47
N TRP A 11 -3.67 -23.84 6.28
CA TRP A 11 -2.97 -23.32 5.10
C TRP A 11 -3.45 -23.94 3.78
N TYR A 12 -3.95 -25.18 3.81
CA TYR A 12 -4.44 -25.90 2.63
C TYR A 12 -5.91 -25.67 2.34
N LYS A 13 -6.60 -24.91 3.18
CA LYS A 13 -8.00 -24.57 2.95
C LYS A 13 -8.14 -23.78 1.64
N ILE A 14 -9.07 -24.22 0.80
CA ILE A 14 -9.41 -23.47 -0.42
C ILE A 14 -10.10 -22.17 -0.01
N PRO A 15 -9.62 -20.99 -0.48
CA PRO A 15 -10.27 -19.72 -0.25
C PRO A 15 -11.71 -19.75 -0.77
N ASP A 16 -12.62 -19.10 -0.09
CA ASP A 16 -13.96 -18.93 -0.64
C ASP A 16 -13.93 -17.80 -1.67
N TRP A 17 -13.90 -18.19 -2.93
CA TRP A 17 -13.86 -17.29 -4.08
C TRP A 17 -15.24 -17.07 -4.70
N ARG A 18 -16.28 -17.72 -4.15
CA ARG A 18 -17.64 -17.59 -4.67
C ARG A 18 -18.28 -16.30 -4.18
N PRO A 19 -19.04 -15.62 -5.05
CA PRO A 19 -19.85 -14.49 -4.64
C PRO A 19 -20.80 -14.88 -3.50
N ASP A 20 -21.03 -13.95 -2.58
CA ASP A 20 -22.07 -14.09 -1.56
C ASP A 20 -23.48 -14.01 -2.19
N GLU A 21 -24.52 -14.02 -1.35
CA GLU A 21 -25.92 -13.93 -1.79
C GLU A 21 -26.26 -12.63 -2.54
N ASN A 22 -25.40 -11.60 -2.42
CA ASN A 22 -25.52 -10.31 -3.11
C ASN A 22 -24.64 -10.24 -4.36
N GLY A 23 -23.91 -11.30 -4.71
CA GLY A 23 -23.00 -11.34 -5.83
C GLY A 23 -21.63 -10.71 -5.55
N ILE A 24 -21.28 -10.47 -4.28
CA ILE A 24 -20.03 -9.78 -3.86
C ILE A 24 -18.96 -10.81 -3.50
N VAL A 25 -17.76 -10.63 -4.07
CA VAL A 25 -16.54 -11.34 -3.65
C VAL A 25 -15.79 -10.45 -2.66
N THR A 26 -15.62 -10.89 -1.42
CA THR A 26 -15.17 -10.04 -0.33
C THR A 26 -13.65 -9.87 -0.24
N ASN A 27 -12.84 -10.69 -0.91
CA ASN A 27 -11.36 -10.69 -0.81
C ASN A 27 -10.85 -10.67 0.65
N SER A 28 -11.58 -11.34 1.54
CA SER A 28 -11.35 -11.30 3.00
C SER A 28 -10.79 -12.61 3.57
N ALA A 29 -10.36 -13.54 2.71
CA ALA A 29 -9.69 -14.75 3.13
C ALA A 29 -8.21 -14.48 3.36
N PHE A 30 -7.77 -14.53 4.63
CA PHE A 30 -6.38 -14.32 5.02
C PHE A 30 -5.76 -15.64 5.46
N PHE A 31 -4.59 -15.95 4.91
CA PHE A 31 -3.77 -17.09 5.29
C PHE A 31 -2.56 -16.62 6.08
N GLN A 32 -1.94 -17.53 6.82
CA GLN A 32 -0.72 -17.23 7.55
C GLN A 32 0.44 -16.98 6.58
N GLY A 33 1.34 -16.12 6.98
CA GLY A 33 2.51 -15.66 6.24
C GLY A 33 2.72 -14.18 6.53
N ASP A 34 3.92 -13.84 7.01
CA ASP A 34 4.24 -12.51 7.48
C ASP A 34 5.69 -12.11 7.14
N LEU A 35 6.09 -10.91 7.52
CA LEU A 35 7.43 -10.37 7.28
C LEU A 35 8.51 -11.19 8.03
N LYS A 36 8.19 -11.73 9.20
CA LYS A 36 9.11 -12.60 9.94
C LYS A 36 9.35 -13.91 9.22
N GLY A 37 8.31 -14.51 8.68
CA GLY A 37 8.42 -15.72 7.86
C GLY A 37 9.32 -15.51 6.64
N ILE A 38 9.26 -14.34 6.00
CA ILE A 38 10.20 -13.99 4.91
C ILE A 38 11.63 -13.92 5.47
N THR A 39 11.82 -13.22 6.61
CA THR A 39 13.14 -13.08 7.26
C THR A 39 13.76 -14.43 7.57
N GLU A 40 12.98 -15.36 8.11
CA GLU A 40 13.42 -16.73 8.40
C GLU A 40 13.79 -17.56 7.15
N LYS A 41 13.28 -17.18 5.98
CA LYS A 41 13.53 -17.87 4.69
C LYS A 41 14.55 -17.17 3.80
N LEU A 42 15.23 -16.13 4.28
CA LEU A 42 16.21 -15.41 3.47
C LEU A 42 17.38 -16.28 3.02
N ASP A 43 17.87 -17.20 3.85
CA ASP A 43 18.96 -18.11 3.47
C ASP A 43 18.53 -19.02 2.30
N TYR A 44 17.34 -19.61 2.39
CA TYR A 44 16.75 -20.40 1.31
C TYR A 44 16.58 -19.58 0.02
N THR A 45 16.12 -18.34 0.16
CA THR A 45 15.92 -17.42 -0.97
C THR A 45 17.27 -17.08 -1.63
N GLN A 46 18.31 -16.86 -0.83
CA GLN A 46 19.68 -16.61 -1.30
C GLN A 46 20.26 -17.81 -2.04
N GLU A 47 20.06 -19.03 -1.54
CA GLU A 47 20.49 -20.27 -2.20
C GLU A 47 19.87 -20.47 -3.57
N LEU A 48 18.66 -19.95 -3.80
CA LEU A 48 18.00 -19.89 -5.11
C LEU A 48 18.60 -18.85 -6.07
N GLY A 49 19.57 -18.05 -5.61
CA GLY A 49 20.19 -16.98 -6.40
C GLY A 49 19.37 -15.68 -6.48
N VAL A 50 18.34 -15.52 -5.62
CA VAL A 50 17.55 -14.29 -5.54
C VAL A 50 18.39 -13.19 -4.91
N ASN A 51 18.42 -12.02 -5.54
CA ASN A 51 19.10 -10.83 -5.04
C ASN A 51 18.17 -9.64 -4.80
N CYS A 52 16.88 -9.76 -5.17
CA CYS A 52 15.87 -8.75 -4.91
C CYS A 52 14.52 -9.42 -4.63
N ILE A 53 13.86 -9.02 -3.57
CA ILE A 53 12.53 -9.46 -3.20
C ILE A 53 11.57 -8.28 -3.38
N TYR A 54 10.61 -8.44 -4.27
CA TYR A 54 9.50 -7.52 -4.42
C TYR A 54 8.35 -7.99 -3.53
N LEU A 55 7.86 -7.09 -2.69
CA LEU A 55 6.70 -7.31 -1.83
C LEU A 55 5.45 -6.73 -2.49
N ASN A 56 4.42 -7.55 -2.67
CA ASN A 56 3.07 -7.03 -2.92
C ASN A 56 2.69 -6.04 -1.80
N PRO A 57 1.63 -5.22 -1.95
CA PRO A 57 1.29 -4.20 -0.96
C PRO A 57 1.28 -4.73 0.47
N ILE A 58 2.02 -4.06 1.36
CA ILE A 58 2.20 -4.44 2.77
C ILE A 58 1.52 -3.49 3.75
N PHE A 59 0.98 -2.36 3.24
CA PHE A 59 0.36 -1.36 4.11
C PHE A 59 -1.03 -1.77 4.58
N GLU A 60 -1.45 -1.19 5.71
CA GLU A 60 -2.79 -1.43 6.25
C GLU A 60 -3.86 -1.21 5.18
N ALA A 61 -4.72 -2.21 4.96
CA ALA A 61 -5.79 -2.19 3.99
C ALA A 61 -6.91 -3.14 4.43
N TYR A 62 -8.08 -3.09 3.79
CA TYR A 62 -9.18 -4.00 4.10
C TYR A 62 -9.01 -5.38 3.46
N SER A 63 -8.69 -5.41 2.18
CA SER A 63 -8.59 -6.65 1.40
C SER A 63 -7.34 -7.47 1.70
N ASN A 64 -7.36 -8.73 1.29
CA ASN A 64 -6.22 -9.62 1.39
C ASN A 64 -5.10 -9.28 0.39
N HIS A 65 -5.41 -8.63 -0.73
CA HIS A 65 -4.42 -8.17 -1.72
C HIS A 65 -3.80 -6.81 -1.38
N ARG A 66 -4.44 -5.99 -0.55
CA ARG A 66 -3.98 -4.68 -0.04
C ARG A 66 -3.75 -3.58 -1.08
N TYR A 67 -4.22 -3.77 -2.31
CA TYR A 67 -4.21 -2.69 -3.31
C TYR A 67 -5.22 -1.57 -2.98
N ASP A 68 -6.15 -1.79 -2.06
CA ASP A 68 -7.04 -0.80 -1.46
C ASP A 68 -6.41 -0.15 -0.22
N THR A 69 -5.26 0.50 -0.38
CA THR A 69 -4.50 1.06 0.75
C THR A 69 -5.37 1.87 1.70
N GLY A 70 -5.33 1.50 2.99
CA GLY A 70 -6.04 2.17 4.08
C GLY A 70 -5.19 3.22 4.80
N ASP A 71 -3.92 2.89 5.07
CA ASP A 71 -2.97 3.81 5.71
C ASP A 71 -1.54 3.52 5.25
N TYR A 72 -0.95 4.42 4.43
CA TYR A 72 0.43 4.30 3.94
C TYR A 72 1.49 4.36 5.04
N GLU A 73 1.12 4.85 6.23
CA GLU A 73 2.07 5.02 7.33
C GLU A 73 2.23 3.77 8.19
N LYS A 74 1.43 2.72 7.95
CA LYS A 74 1.38 1.51 8.77
C LYS A 74 1.50 0.25 7.93
N ILE A 75 2.26 -0.71 8.46
CA ILE A 75 2.20 -2.09 7.99
C ILE A 75 0.85 -2.70 8.39
N ASP A 76 0.30 -3.55 7.52
CA ASP A 76 -0.90 -4.34 7.86
C ASP A 76 -0.58 -5.24 9.07
N PRO A 77 -1.35 -5.16 10.17
CA PRO A 77 -1.09 -5.94 11.38
C PRO A 77 -1.04 -7.47 11.15
N VAL A 78 -1.67 -7.95 10.07
CA VAL A 78 -1.59 -9.38 9.70
C VAL A 78 -0.19 -9.76 9.20
N LEU A 79 0.55 -8.79 8.66
CA LEU A 79 1.92 -9.01 8.14
C LEU A 79 3.02 -8.71 9.15
N GLY A 80 2.71 -7.97 10.22
CA GLY A 80 3.68 -7.59 11.23
C GLY A 80 3.72 -6.09 11.53
N THR A 81 4.88 -5.63 11.94
CA THR A 81 5.13 -4.26 12.40
C THR A 81 6.16 -3.54 11.52
N GLU A 82 6.35 -2.25 11.75
CA GLU A 82 7.45 -1.47 11.14
C GLU A 82 8.81 -2.02 11.55
N GLU A 83 8.94 -2.52 12.77
CA GLU A 83 10.16 -3.14 13.29
C GLU A 83 10.47 -4.45 12.55
N ASP A 84 9.47 -5.27 12.29
CA ASP A 84 9.63 -6.52 11.51
C ASP A 84 10.06 -6.21 10.07
N PHE A 85 9.57 -5.12 9.49
CA PHE A 85 10.00 -4.67 8.16
C PHE A 85 11.46 -4.18 8.17
N LYS A 86 11.86 -3.40 9.18
CA LYS A 86 13.25 -2.95 9.34
C LYS A 86 14.21 -4.14 9.52
N GLU A 87 13.79 -5.13 10.31
CA GLU A 87 14.55 -6.37 10.50
C GLU A 87 14.73 -7.11 9.17
N LEU A 88 13.64 -7.33 8.42
CA LEU A 88 13.68 -7.94 7.10
C LEU A 88 14.67 -7.23 6.16
N CYS A 89 14.57 -5.91 6.06
CA CYS A 89 15.48 -5.13 5.21
C CYS A 89 16.96 -5.26 5.64
N SER A 90 17.21 -5.21 6.96
CA SER A 90 18.54 -5.35 7.52
C SER A 90 19.14 -6.73 7.25
N GLU A 91 18.36 -7.79 7.48
CA GLU A 91 18.80 -9.19 7.26
C GLU A 91 18.98 -9.52 5.77
N ALA A 92 18.12 -8.98 4.90
CA ALA A 92 18.28 -9.08 3.45
C ALA A 92 19.58 -8.41 2.99
N LYS A 93 19.85 -7.19 3.48
CA LYS A 93 21.07 -6.44 3.15
C LYS A 93 22.35 -7.18 3.54
N LYS A 94 22.40 -7.86 4.69
CA LYS A 94 23.54 -8.67 5.12
C LYS A 94 23.85 -9.81 4.15
N ARG A 95 22.85 -10.26 3.40
CA ARG A 95 22.92 -11.33 2.40
C ARG A 95 23.11 -10.82 0.97
N GLY A 96 23.29 -9.50 0.78
CA GLY A 96 23.39 -8.89 -0.53
C GLY A 96 22.07 -8.85 -1.30
N MET A 97 20.93 -8.95 -0.59
CA MET A 97 19.60 -8.88 -1.16
C MET A 97 18.95 -7.53 -0.89
N TYR A 98 18.05 -7.13 -1.81
CA TYR A 98 17.28 -5.90 -1.76
C TYR A 98 15.80 -6.19 -1.52
N ILE A 99 15.12 -5.32 -0.78
CA ILE A 99 13.68 -5.36 -0.58
C ILE A 99 13.08 -4.16 -1.29
N ILE A 100 12.06 -4.35 -2.13
CA ILE A 100 11.32 -3.27 -2.78
C ILE A 100 9.83 -3.40 -2.48
N ASN A 101 9.20 -2.26 -2.20
CA ASN A 101 7.78 -2.16 -1.88
C ASN A 101 6.93 -1.83 -3.10
N ASP A 102 5.67 -2.22 -3.05
CA ASP A 102 4.64 -1.78 -3.98
C ASP A 102 4.12 -0.39 -3.59
N GLY A 103 4.07 0.51 -4.56
CA GLY A 103 3.54 1.86 -4.43
C GLY A 103 2.21 1.99 -5.17
N VAL A 104 1.10 1.83 -4.45
CA VAL A 104 -0.25 2.00 -4.98
C VAL A 104 -0.66 3.44 -4.75
N PHE A 105 -0.40 4.33 -5.71
CA PHE A 105 -0.58 5.77 -5.55
C PHE A 105 -1.65 6.38 -6.45
N SER A 106 -2.25 5.61 -7.36
CA SER A 106 -3.35 6.07 -8.23
C SER A 106 -4.71 6.11 -7.53
N HIS A 107 -4.88 5.33 -6.47
CA HIS A 107 -6.13 5.22 -5.71
C HIS A 107 -5.87 4.79 -4.27
N THR A 108 -6.89 4.89 -3.42
CA THR A 108 -6.89 4.35 -2.05
C THR A 108 -8.12 3.49 -1.82
N GLY A 109 -8.18 2.77 -0.71
CA GLY A 109 -9.44 2.17 -0.28
C GLY A 109 -10.51 3.22 0.03
N SER A 110 -11.76 2.96 -0.32
CA SER A 110 -12.87 3.85 0.07
C SER A 110 -13.05 3.95 1.58
N ASP A 111 -12.54 2.99 2.32
CA ASP A 111 -12.54 2.92 3.77
C ASP A 111 -11.21 3.39 4.42
N SER A 112 -10.26 3.87 3.58
CA SER A 112 -8.97 4.41 4.04
C SER A 112 -9.14 5.60 5.00
N LYS A 113 -8.10 5.91 5.76
CA LYS A 113 -8.10 7.10 6.62
C LYS A 113 -8.26 8.42 5.84
N TYR A 114 -7.95 8.38 4.54
CA TYR A 114 -7.98 9.56 3.67
C TYR A 114 -9.37 9.81 3.09
N PHE A 115 -10.10 8.75 2.70
CA PHE A 115 -11.45 8.84 2.15
C PHE A 115 -12.53 8.60 3.22
N ASN A 116 -12.41 7.51 3.97
CA ASN A 116 -13.18 7.13 5.17
C ASN A 116 -14.70 7.02 4.96
N ARG A 117 -15.15 6.51 3.82
CA ARG A 117 -16.58 6.31 3.51
C ARG A 117 -17.29 5.45 4.57
N GLN A 118 -16.64 4.43 5.09
CA GLN A 118 -17.18 3.48 6.06
C GLN A 118 -17.03 3.95 7.52
N GLY A 119 -16.41 5.11 7.77
CA GLY A 119 -16.22 5.64 9.11
C GLY A 119 -15.30 4.81 10.02
N ARG A 120 -14.34 4.08 9.44
CA ARG A 120 -13.42 3.22 10.20
C ARG A 120 -12.38 4.00 11.00
N TYR A 121 -12.04 5.19 10.58
CA TYR A 121 -11.08 6.06 11.25
C TYR A 121 -11.80 7.19 12.00
N PRO A 122 -11.28 7.63 13.15
CA PRO A 122 -11.94 8.65 13.99
C PRO A 122 -11.93 10.05 13.35
N GLN A 123 -10.96 10.33 12.48
CA GLN A 123 -10.88 11.60 11.75
C GLN A 123 -11.75 11.58 10.50
N ASN A 124 -12.21 12.76 10.09
CA ASN A 124 -12.94 12.90 8.84
C ASN A 124 -12.02 12.73 7.63
N GLY A 125 -12.34 11.77 6.78
CA GLY A 125 -11.80 11.65 5.43
C GLY A 125 -12.51 12.60 4.44
N ALA A 126 -12.11 12.52 3.17
CA ALA A 126 -12.68 13.33 2.10
C ALA A 126 -14.18 13.09 1.88
N TYR A 127 -14.65 11.86 2.10
CA TYR A 127 -16.07 11.52 2.01
C TYR A 127 -16.92 12.16 3.11
N ASN A 128 -16.35 12.34 4.31
CA ASN A 128 -17.12 12.78 5.49
C ASN A 128 -17.21 14.29 5.58
N SER A 129 -16.24 15.04 5.04
CA SER A 129 -16.21 16.51 5.15
C SER A 129 -15.39 17.17 4.05
N LYS A 130 -15.95 18.22 3.46
CA LYS A 130 -15.23 19.12 2.53
C LYS A 130 -14.10 19.89 3.21
N ASN A 131 -14.09 19.96 4.54
CA ASN A 131 -13.02 20.56 5.33
C ASN A 131 -11.92 19.55 5.73
N SER A 132 -12.04 18.29 5.30
CA SER A 132 -10.98 17.31 5.50
C SER A 132 -9.70 17.74 4.79
N PRO A 133 -8.50 17.57 5.40
CA PRO A 133 -7.23 17.86 4.73
C PRO A 133 -7.00 17.00 3.48
N TYR A 134 -7.77 15.93 3.34
CA TYR A 134 -7.70 15.00 2.22
C TYR A 134 -8.73 15.29 1.11
N TYR A 135 -9.62 16.29 1.29
CA TYR A 135 -10.71 16.54 0.34
C TYR A 135 -10.21 16.81 -1.08
N THR A 136 -9.12 17.56 -1.22
CA THR A 136 -8.53 17.91 -2.52
C THR A 136 -7.71 16.76 -3.16
N TRP A 137 -7.60 15.63 -2.48
CA TRP A 137 -6.98 14.45 -3.02
C TRP A 137 -7.87 13.69 -4.00
N TYR A 138 -9.19 13.97 -3.95
CA TYR A 138 -10.19 13.22 -4.73
C TYR A 138 -11.06 14.16 -5.53
N LYS A 139 -11.49 13.71 -6.69
CA LYS A 139 -12.38 14.45 -7.57
C LYS A 139 -13.81 13.98 -7.41
N PHE A 140 -14.65 14.82 -6.84
CA PHE A 140 -16.08 14.59 -6.71
C PHE A 140 -16.85 15.25 -7.85
N MET A 141 -17.76 14.50 -8.46
CA MET A 141 -18.75 15.02 -9.41
C MET A 141 -20.02 15.48 -8.69
N ASP A 142 -20.45 14.71 -7.68
CA ASP A 142 -21.53 15.09 -6.76
C ASP A 142 -21.18 14.55 -5.36
N TRP A 143 -20.66 15.43 -4.52
CA TRP A 143 -20.19 15.08 -3.19
C TRP A 143 -21.35 14.72 -2.25
N PRO A 144 -21.24 13.68 -1.42
CA PRO A 144 -20.08 12.80 -1.28
C PRO A 144 -20.13 11.54 -2.15
N ASN A 145 -21.23 11.29 -2.87
CA ASN A 145 -21.58 9.97 -3.38
C ASN A 145 -21.06 9.67 -4.78
N ILE A 146 -20.77 10.70 -5.61
CA ILE A 146 -20.31 10.50 -6.98
C ILE A 146 -18.89 11.09 -7.10
N TYR A 147 -17.93 10.22 -7.30
CA TYR A 147 -16.51 10.55 -7.38
C TYR A 147 -15.80 9.69 -8.43
N HIS A 148 -14.65 10.14 -8.88
CA HIS A 148 -13.80 9.33 -9.75
C HIS A 148 -13.29 8.12 -8.98
N SER A 149 -13.30 6.97 -9.62
CA SER A 149 -12.83 5.71 -9.05
C SER A 149 -12.12 4.88 -10.11
N TRP A 150 -11.10 4.17 -9.70
CA TRP A 150 -10.26 3.36 -10.57
C TRP A 150 -11.12 2.31 -11.30
N TRP A 151 -11.17 2.42 -12.61
CA TRP A 151 -11.97 1.59 -13.52
C TRP A 151 -13.46 1.47 -13.12
N GLY A 152 -14.00 2.45 -12.40
CA GLY A 152 -15.40 2.46 -11.97
C GLY A 152 -15.69 1.64 -10.71
N PHE A 153 -14.66 1.13 -10.03
CA PHE A 153 -14.82 0.46 -8.74
C PHE A 153 -14.96 1.49 -7.62
N ASP A 154 -16.16 1.66 -7.09
CA ASP A 154 -16.46 2.65 -6.04
C ASP A 154 -15.74 2.40 -4.71
N THR A 155 -15.17 1.20 -4.55
CA THR A 155 -14.30 0.85 -3.42
C THR A 155 -12.87 1.38 -3.55
N LEU A 156 -12.49 1.89 -4.74
CA LEU A 156 -11.16 2.37 -5.08
C LEU A 156 -11.22 3.81 -5.61
N PRO A 157 -11.51 4.82 -4.75
CA PRO A 157 -11.50 6.23 -5.17
C PRO A 157 -10.12 6.63 -5.70
N GLU A 158 -10.09 7.18 -6.91
CA GLU A 158 -8.89 7.72 -7.54
C GLU A 158 -8.40 8.96 -6.81
N VAL A 159 -7.08 9.11 -6.75
CA VAL A 159 -6.43 10.31 -6.21
C VAL A 159 -6.03 11.24 -7.36
N GLU A 160 -6.06 12.52 -7.07
CA GLU A 160 -5.45 13.57 -7.91
C GLU A 160 -3.96 13.67 -7.54
N GLU A 161 -3.11 12.88 -8.19
CA GLU A 161 -1.69 12.70 -7.82
C GLU A 161 -0.91 14.01 -7.81
N LEU A 162 -1.30 14.95 -8.69
CA LEU A 162 -0.71 16.29 -8.76
C LEU A 162 -1.37 17.29 -7.79
N SER A 163 -2.33 16.87 -6.96
CA SER A 163 -2.77 17.68 -5.82
C SER A 163 -1.57 17.96 -4.93
N TYR A 164 -1.28 19.24 -4.68
CA TYR A 164 -0.10 19.68 -3.93
C TYR A 164 0.08 18.95 -2.60
N SER A 165 -1.01 18.76 -1.85
CA SER A 165 -0.96 18.11 -0.54
C SER A 165 -0.76 16.59 -0.64
N PHE A 166 -1.29 15.92 -1.69
CA PHE A 166 -1.04 14.50 -1.92
C PHE A 166 0.39 14.26 -2.40
N ASP A 167 0.82 14.99 -3.43
CA ASP A 167 2.18 14.87 -3.94
C ASP A 167 3.22 15.10 -2.82
N ARG A 168 3.02 16.13 -2.00
CA ARG A 168 3.90 16.40 -0.86
C ARG A 168 3.82 15.31 0.22
N TYR A 169 2.64 14.70 0.43
CA TYR A 169 2.47 13.60 1.38
C TYR A 169 3.22 12.34 0.93
N ILE A 170 3.22 12.06 -0.37
CA ILE A 170 3.96 10.91 -0.92
C ILE A 170 5.44 11.23 -1.09
N ASN A 171 5.79 12.36 -1.73
CA ASN A 171 7.13 12.65 -2.25
C ASN A 171 7.94 13.67 -1.42
N GLY A 172 7.28 14.38 -0.49
CA GLY A 172 7.91 15.42 0.30
C GLY A 172 9.05 14.91 1.20
N GLU A 173 9.74 15.84 1.86
CA GLU A 173 10.89 15.55 2.73
C GLU A 173 10.57 14.55 3.86
N ASN A 174 9.36 14.64 4.41
CA ASN A 174 8.83 13.68 5.41
C ASN A 174 7.74 12.79 4.81
N GLY A 175 7.73 12.60 3.50
CA GLY A 175 6.72 11.84 2.77
C GLY A 175 6.91 10.33 2.89
N ILE A 176 5.90 9.61 2.39
CA ILE A 176 5.80 8.15 2.46
C ILE A 176 6.99 7.46 1.81
N ILE A 177 7.42 7.93 0.62
CA ILE A 177 8.57 7.36 -0.09
C ILE A 177 9.80 7.37 0.81
N ARG A 178 10.14 8.55 1.37
CA ARG A 178 11.34 8.71 2.19
C ARG A 178 11.23 8.01 3.55
N LYS A 179 10.04 7.98 4.14
CA LYS A 179 9.79 7.24 5.39
C LYS A 179 10.23 5.79 5.25
N TRP A 180 9.72 5.09 4.25
CA TRP A 180 10.02 3.68 4.07
C TRP A 180 11.43 3.40 3.55
N MET A 181 12.00 4.32 2.76
CA MET A 181 13.43 4.26 2.40
C MET A 181 14.32 4.32 3.65
N LYS A 182 14.01 5.19 4.60
CA LYS A 182 14.73 5.27 5.89
C LYS A 182 14.55 4.02 6.76
N CYS A 183 13.46 3.27 6.58
CA CYS A 183 13.25 1.96 7.21
C CYS A 183 14.08 0.83 6.58
N GLY A 184 14.78 1.09 5.46
CA GLY A 184 15.65 0.11 4.78
C GLY A 184 15.13 -0.38 3.44
N ASN A 185 13.95 0.11 2.98
CA ASN A 185 13.46 -0.17 1.64
C ASN A 185 14.50 0.21 0.58
N SER A 186 14.72 -0.66 -0.40
CA SER A 186 15.74 -0.47 -1.45
C SER A 186 15.17 0.07 -2.76
N GLY A 187 13.88 0.30 -2.82
CA GLY A 187 13.22 0.82 -4.01
C GLY A 187 11.71 0.62 -3.99
N TRP A 188 11.07 1.03 -5.08
CA TRP A 188 9.63 0.97 -5.24
C TRP A 188 9.25 0.42 -6.61
N ARG A 189 8.21 -0.39 -6.64
CA ARG A 189 7.45 -0.71 -7.85
C ARG A 189 6.18 0.11 -7.83
N LEU A 190 5.87 0.76 -8.94
CA LEU A 190 4.64 1.54 -9.07
C LEU A 190 3.54 0.67 -9.67
N ASP A 191 2.44 0.58 -8.95
CA ASP A 191 1.23 -0.03 -9.47
C ASP A 191 0.61 0.87 -10.53
N VAL A 192 0.12 0.27 -11.63
CA VAL A 192 -0.49 0.96 -12.78
C VAL A 192 0.31 2.20 -13.23
N ALA A 193 1.62 2.04 -13.37
CA ALA A 193 2.54 3.13 -13.68
C ALA A 193 2.19 3.90 -14.97
N ASP A 194 1.57 3.24 -15.91
CA ASP A 194 1.09 3.81 -17.20
C ASP A 194 -0.12 4.75 -17.02
N GLU A 195 -0.80 4.71 -15.89
CA GLU A 195 -1.91 5.60 -15.55
C GLU A 195 -1.47 6.80 -14.68
N LEU A 196 -0.24 6.76 -14.11
CA LEU A 196 0.29 7.83 -13.29
C LEU A 196 0.82 8.99 -14.15
N PRO A 197 0.59 10.27 -13.75
CA PRO A 197 1.16 11.40 -14.47
C PRO A 197 2.70 11.41 -14.45
N ASP A 198 3.35 11.64 -15.60
CA ASP A 198 4.81 11.72 -15.71
C ASP A 198 5.48 12.62 -14.66
N PRO A 199 4.96 13.86 -14.34
CA PRO A 199 5.54 14.70 -13.30
C PRO A 199 5.51 14.04 -11.92
N PHE A 200 4.45 13.28 -11.60
CA PHE A 200 4.36 12.58 -10.32
C PHE A 200 5.38 11.44 -10.21
N ILE A 201 5.55 10.65 -11.29
CA ILE A 201 6.59 9.61 -11.38
C ILE A 201 7.99 10.24 -11.21
N GLN A 202 8.22 11.41 -11.83
CA GLN A 202 9.46 12.14 -11.69
C GLN A 202 9.70 12.54 -10.22
N HIS A 203 8.71 13.07 -9.51
CA HIS A 203 8.81 13.44 -8.09
C HIS A 203 9.11 12.21 -7.21
N ILE A 204 8.45 11.06 -7.48
CA ILE A 204 8.77 9.79 -6.82
C ILE A 204 10.24 9.43 -7.04
N ARG A 205 10.71 9.48 -8.29
CA ARG A 205 12.10 9.18 -8.62
C ARG A 205 13.08 10.09 -7.89
N GLU A 206 12.81 11.39 -7.85
CA GLU A 206 13.62 12.37 -7.15
C GLU A 206 13.67 12.08 -5.64
N ALA A 207 12.50 11.76 -5.03
CA ALA A 207 12.42 11.41 -3.63
C ALA A 207 13.24 10.14 -3.29
N ILE A 208 13.13 9.10 -4.11
CA ILE A 208 13.87 7.84 -3.95
C ILE A 208 15.39 8.09 -4.08
N LYS A 209 15.78 8.78 -5.15
CA LYS A 209 17.21 9.00 -5.45
C LYS A 209 17.90 9.97 -4.49
N ALA A 210 17.15 10.84 -3.84
CA ALA A 210 17.66 11.69 -2.78
C ALA A 210 18.00 10.90 -1.50
N GLU A 211 17.29 9.81 -1.20
CA GLU A 211 17.61 8.94 -0.07
C GLU A 211 18.68 7.89 -0.42
N ASN A 212 18.63 7.35 -1.62
CA ASN A 212 19.62 6.39 -2.12
C ASN A 212 19.73 6.45 -3.65
N PRO A 213 20.86 6.95 -4.20
CA PRO A 213 21.05 7.04 -5.66
C PRO A 213 20.94 5.71 -6.40
N ASP A 214 21.26 4.59 -5.72
CA ASP A 214 21.27 3.25 -6.31
C ASP A 214 19.91 2.52 -6.16
N ALA A 215 18.96 3.13 -5.44
CA ALA A 215 17.65 2.51 -5.23
C ALA A 215 16.87 2.31 -6.53
N LEU A 216 16.07 1.26 -6.58
CA LEU A 216 15.29 0.88 -7.75
C LEU A 216 13.96 1.63 -7.81
N LEU A 217 13.54 1.96 -9.03
CA LEU A 217 12.18 2.37 -9.36
C LEU A 217 11.74 1.55 -10.57
N LEU A 218 10.67 0.78 -10.39
CA LEU A 218 10.05 -0.08 -11.41
C LEU A 218 8.64 0.43 -11.70
N GLY A 219 8.17 0.24 -12.93
CA GLY A 219 6.81 0.56 -13.36
C GLY A 219 6.20 -0.55 -14.18
#